data_4daa173abb578ba778591d8220292f35
#
_entry.id   4daa173abb578ba778591d8220292f35
#
_cell.length_a   1.000
_cell.length_b   1.000
_cell.length_c   1.000
_cell.angle_alpha   90.00
_cell.angle_beta   90.00
_cell.angle_gamma   90.00
#
_symmetry.space_group_name_H-M   'P 1'
#
loop_
_entity.id
_entity.type
_entity.pdbx_description
1 polymer ?
#
loop_
_entity_poly.entity_id
_entity_poly.type
_entity_poly.pdbx_seq_one_letter_code
_entity_poly.pdbx_strand_id
1 'polypeptide(L)'
;MAARVIMVASGKGGTGKSTVSVFTAGCLAKRGRRVLLVELDSGLRSVDYIAGIAGKTAYDIGDILDGRCDAGKAIVESPLYKGLYVVSAPYSGGVIRVDALAAFVKSAQQVFDDVFLDTAAGMGVPFLSAMSVSTMGLIVVTPDPVAIRDGRIVCDALCEHGVDEMRLVINKVPARIEDCGVDD
;
A
#
# COMPACT_ATOMS: atom_id res chain seq x y z
N MET A 1 -7.88 16.76 11.40
CA MET A 1 -6.46 16.47 11.11
C MET A 1 -6.36 16.25 9.61
N ALA A 2 -5.24 16.61 8.99
CA ALA A 2 -5.02 16.29 7.58
C ALA A 2 -5.01 14.76 7.38
N ALA A 3 -5.58 14.31 6.25
CA ALA A 3 -5.57 12.88 5.90
C ALA A 3 -4.13 12.40 5.67
N ARG A 4 -3.77 11.26 6.22
CA ARG A 4 -2.44 10.66 6.03
C ARG A 4 -2.40 9.87 4.72
N VAL A 5 -1.30 9.99 4.01
CA VAL A 5 -1.01 9.15 2.84
C VAL A 5 0.14 8.22 3.22
N ILE A 6 -0.18 6.94 3.34
CA ILE A 6 0.71 5.92 3.90
C ILE A 6 1.13 4.99 2.76
N MET A 7 2.38 5.08 2.36
CA MET A 7 2.97 4.15 1.43
C MET A 7 3.38 2.86 2.16
N VAL A 8 2.94 1.71 1.67
CA VAL A 8 3.41 0.41 2.16
C VAL A 8 4.42 -0.15 1.17
N ALA A 9 5.65 -0.34 1.63
CA ALA A 9 6.79 -0.68 0.80
C ALA A 9 7.60 -1.85 1.35
N SER A 10 8.34 -2.52 0.49
CA SER A 10 9.34 -3.52 0.84
C SER A 10 10.40 -3.61 -0.25
N GLY A 11 11.64 -3.80 0.12
CA GLY A 11 12.73 -4.01 -0.84
C GLY A 11 12.69 -5.39 -1.51
N LYS A 12 12.04 -6.38 -0.86
CA LYS A 12 11.99 -7.78 -1.30
C LYS A 12 10.55 -8.24 -1.50
N GLY A 13 10.33 -9.11 -2.51
CA GLY A 13 9.04 -9.77 -2.71
C GLY A 13 8.74 -10.80 -1.62
N GLY A 14 7.45 -11.04 -1.36
CA GLY A 14 7.00 -12.07 -0.44
C GLY A 14 7.10 -11.72 1.06
N THR A 15 7.44 -10.49 1.45
CA THR A 15 7.48 -10.05 2.86
C THR A 15 6.11 -10.02 3.53
N GLY A 16 5.02 -10.08 2.76
CA GLY A 16 3.65 -9.98 3.26
C GLY A 16 3.09 -8.55 3.27
N LYS A 17 3.63 -7.69 2.44
CA LYS A 17 3.27 -6.28 2.32
C LYS A 17 1.75 -6.06 2.15
N SER A 18 1.12 -6.67 1.13
CA SER A 18 -0.34 -6.53 0.89
C SER A 18 -1.19 -7.06 2.05
N THR A 19 -0.75 -8.12 2.74
CA THR A 19 -1.39 -8.62 3.96
C THR A 19 -1.34 -7.57 5.07
N VAL A 20 -0.16 -6.99 5.31
CA VAL A 20 0.04 -5.91 6.29
C VAL A 20 -0.79 -4.68 5.92
N SER A 21 -0.83 -4.31 4.63
CA SER A 21 -1.64 -3.20 4.12
C SER A 21 -3.12 -3.39 4.48
N VAL A 22 -3.71 -4.53 4.10
CA VAL A 22 -5.15 -4.78 4.34
C VAL A 22 -5.46 -4.85 5.84
N PHE A 23 -4.66 -5.57 6.63
CA PHE A 23 -4.94 -5.71 8.06
C PHE A 23 -4.75 -4.41 8.82
N THR A 24 -3.71 -3.63 8.52
CA THR A 24 -3.50 -2.33 9.17
C THR A 24 -4.62 -1.35 8.82
N ALA A 25 -4.96 -1.24 7.53
CA ALA A 25 -6.08 -0.42 7.06
C ALA A 25 -7.41 -0.87 7.68
N GLY A 26 -7.69 -2.19 7.72
CA GLY A 26 -8.87 -2.76 8.35
C GLY A 26 -8.95 -2.51 9.85
N CYS A 27 -7.82 -2.55 10.57
CA CYS A 27 -7.77 -2.20 11.99
C CYS A 27 -8.08 -0.72 12.24
N LEU A 28 -7.63 0.18 11.37
CA LEU A 28 -7.98 1.61 11.45
C LEU A 28 -9.47 1.82 11.14
N ALA A 29 -10.01 1.14 10.14
CA ALA A 29 -11.43 1.17 9.81
C ALA A 29 -12.31 0.69 10.98
N LYS A 30 -11.93 -0.40 11.65
CA LYS A 30 -12.61 -0.88 12.88
C LYS A 30 -12.58 0.13 14.02
N ARG A 31 -11.64 1.07 14.04
CA ARG A 31 -11.57 2.18 14.98
C ARG A 31 -12.38 3.41 14.56
N GLY A 32 -13.24 3.27 13.54
CA GLY A 32 -14.15 4.31 13.07
C GLY A 32 -13.54 5.27 12.05
N ARG A 33 -12.34 5.00 11.53
CA ARG A 33 -11.73 5.79 10.47
C ARG A 33 -12.26 5.37 9.10
N ARG A 34 -12.37 6.31 8.18
CA ARG A 34 -12.62 6.01 6.76
C ARG A 34 -11.28 5.83 6.06
N VAL A 35 -11.00 4.63 5.62
CA VAL A 35 -9.68 4.26 5.05
C VAL A 35 -9.84 3.85 3.59
N LEU A 36 -9.03 4.43 2.72
CA LEU A 36 -8.87 3.99 1.34
C LEU A 36 -7.57 3.20 1.20
N LEU A 37 -7.63 2.02 0.62
CA LEU A 37 -6.47 1.22 0.23
C LEU A 37 -6.42 1.12 -1.30
N VAL A 38 -5.33 1.58 -1.89
CA VAL A 38 -5.08 1.55 -3.34
C VAL A 38 -3.98 0.56 -3.62
N GLU A 39 -4.26 -0.47 -4.38
CA GLU A 39 -3.26 -1.43 -4.85
C GLU A 39 -2.59 -0.91 -6.12
N LEU A 40 -1.27 -0.77 -6.08
CA LEU A 40 -0.46 -0.32 -7.22
C LEU A 40 0.40 -1.46 -7.79
N ASP A 41 0.35 -2.66 -7.18
CA ASP A 41 1.06 -3.86 -7.64
C ASP A 41 0.21 -4.62 -8.67
N SER A 42 0.48 -4.37 -9.95
CA SER A 42 -0.29 -4.94 -11.07
C SER A 42 -0.11 -6.46 -11.18
N GLY A 43 -1.15 -7.14 -11.62
CA GLY A 43 -1.13 -8.54 -12.03
C GLY A 43 -1.89 -9.47 -11.10
N LEU A 44 -1.43 -9.68 -9.87
CA LEU A 44 -2.02 -10.70 -8.99
C LEU A 44 -3.25 -10.23 -8.19
N ARG A 45 -3.41 -8.91 -7.99
CA ARG A 45 -4.54 -8.33 -7.24
C ARG A 45 -4.77 -9.02 -5.89
N SER A 46 -3.69 -9.21 -5.15
CA SER A 46 -3.72 -9.92 -3.86
C SER A 46 -4.60 -9.24 -2.83
N VAL A 47 -4.67 -7.91 -2.87
CA VAL A 47 -5.51 -7.10 -1.99
C VAL A 47 -6.99 -7.47 -2.13
N ASP A 48 -7.47 -7.74 -3.35
CA ASP A 48 -8.86 -8.10 -3.61
C ASP A 48 -9.30 -9.33 -2.82
N TYR A 49 -8.45 -10.35 -2.79
CA TYR A 49 -8.74 -11.60 -2.05
C TYR A 49 -8.71 -11.37 -0.54
N ILE A 50 -7.69 -10.67 -0.04
CA ILE A 50 -7.50 -10.44 1.41
C ILE A 50 -8.59 -9.51 1.95
N ALA A 51 -9.02 -8.51 1.17
CA ALA A 51 -10.10 -7.58 1.53
C ALA A 51 -11.52 -8.13 1.24
N GLY A 52 -11.66 -9.29 0.60
CA GLY A 52 -12.94 -9.94 0.29
C GLY A 52 -13.72 -9.27 -0.85
N ILE A 53 -13.07 -8.55 -1.74
CA ILE A 53 -13.69 -7.85 -2.87
C ILE A 53 -13.43 -8.52 -4.23
N ALA A 54 -12.78 -9.69 -4.26
CA ALA A 54 -12.50 -10.41 -5.48
C ALA A 54 -13.78 -10.63 -6.30
N GLY A 55 -13.73 -10.28 -7.59
CA GLY A 55 -14.87 -10.37 -8.51
C GLY A 55 -15.94 -9.28 -8.35
N LYS A 56 -15.73 -8.29 -7.48
CA LYS A 56 -16.69 -7.19 -7.24
C LYS A 56 -16.29 -5.88 -7.92
N THR A 57 -15.11 -5.81 -8.53
CA THR A 57 -14.57 -4.61 -9.16
C THR A 57 -14.72 -4.68 -10.66
N ALA A 58 -15.38 -3.67 -11.26
CA ALA A 58 -15.50 -3.52 -12.71
C ALA A 58 -14.41 -2.62 -13.29
N TYR A 59 -13.86 -1.74 -12.46
CA TYR A 59 -12.83 -0.77 -12.80
C TYR A 59 -11.67 -0.86 -11.80
N ASP A 60 -10.50 -0.37 -12.19
CA ASP A 60 -9.29 -0.39 -11.40
C ASP A 60 -8.63 1.00 -11.32
N ILE A 61 -7.47 1.09 -10.63
CA ILE A 61 -6.77 2.38 -10.50
C ILE A 61 -6.34 2.93 -11.87
N GLY A 62 -5.95 2.08 -12.81
CA GLY A 62 -5.60 2.50 -14.17
C GLY A 62 -6.75 3.20 -14.88
N ASP A 63 -7.99 2.69 -14.73
CA ASP A 63 -9.18 3.32 -15.29
C ASP A 63 -9.44 4.72 -14.72
N ILE A 64 -9.22 4.90 -13.42
CA ILE A 64 -9.33 6.22 -12.78
C ILE A 64 -8.26 7.17 -13.32
N LEU A 65 -6.99 6.72 -13.34
CA LEU A 65 -5.86 7.58 -13.73
C LEU A 65 -5.88 7.96 -15.20
N ASP A 66 -6.51 7.13 -16.05
CA ASP A 66 -6.69 7.40 -17.48
C ASP A 66 -7.99 8.18 -17.77
N GLY A 67 -8.81 8.47 -16.74
CA GLY A 67 -10.08 9.16 -16.91
C GLY A 67 -11.18 8.32 -17.58
N ARG A 68 -11.03 6.99 -17.61
CA ARG A 68 -12.03 6.07 -18.18
C ARG A 68 -13.24 5.89 -17.28
N CYS A 69 -13.12 6.15 -15.99
CA CYS A 69 -14.24 6.13 -15.05
C CYS A 69 -14.07 7.14 -13.92
N ASP A 70 -15.18 7.50 -13.29
CA ASP A 70 -15.15 8.24 -12.01
C ASP A 70 -14.68 7.34 -10.88
N ALA A 71 -13.91 7.89 -9.94
CA ALA A 71 -13.33 7.14 -8.83
C ALA A 71 -14.37 6.33 -8.03
N GLY A 72 -15.58 6.88 -7.85
CA GLY A 72 -16.67 6.19 -7.14
C GLY A 72 -17.12 4.87 -7.76
N LYS A 73 -16.84 4.64 -9.06
CA LYS A 73 -17.15 3.37 -9.75
C LYS A 73 -16.11 2.27 -9.52
N ALA A 74 -14.88 2.66 -9.17
CA ALA A 74 -13.78 1.74 -8.92
C ALA A 74 -13.53 1.49 -7.42
N ILE A 75 -14.06 2.35 -6.54
CA ILE A 75 -13.92 2.21 -5.09
C ILE A 75 -14.98 1.24 -4.57
N VAL A 76 -14.54 0.16 -3.92
CA VAL A 76 -15.43 -0.87 -3.35
C VAL A 76 -15.18 -1.00 -1.85
N GLU A 77 -16.26 -0.97 -1.05
CA GLU A 77 -16.16 -1.20 0.39
C GLU A 77 -15.92 -2.68 0.68
N SER A 78 -14.97 -2.98 1.58
CA SER A 78 -14.69 -4.34 2.01
C SER A 78 -15.86 -4.90 2.84
N PRO A 79 -16.37 -6.09 2.52
CA PRO A 79 -17.39 -6.75 3.35
C PRO A 79 -16.83 -7.27 4.68
N LEU A 80 -15.50 -7.37 4.80
CA LEU A 80 -14.82 -7.88 5.99
C LEU A 80 -14.49 -6.76 7.00
N TYR A 81 -14.31 -5.53 6.51
CA TYR A 81 -13.91 -4.38 7.31
C TYR A 81 -14.75 -3.17 6.93
N LYS A 82 -15.85 -2.94 7.66
CA LYS A 82 -16.68 -1.74 7.47
C LYS A 82 -15.82 -0.47 7.63
N GLY A 83 -15.91 0.44 6.65
CA GLY A 83 -15.11 1.67 6.61
C GLY A 83 -13.75 1.52 5.90
N LEU A 84 -13.39 0.31 5.46
CA LEU A 84 -12.28 0.08 4.55
C LEU A 84 -12.80 0.05 3.11
N TYR A 85 -12.29 0.93 2.29
CA TYR A 85 -12.57 1.04 0.87
C TYR A 85 -11.32 0.67 0.09
N VAL A 86 -11.48 -0.02 -1.04
CA VAL A 86 -10.37 -0.55 -1.83
C VAL A 86 -10.52 -0.15 -3.29
N VAL A 87 -9.39 0.21 -3.90
CA VAL A 87 -9.24 0.32 -5.36
C VAL A 87 -8.21 -0.70 -5.79
N SER A 88 -8.60 -1.57 -6.69
CA SER A 88 -7.77 -2.66 -7.19
C SER A 88 -6.73 -2.18 -8.20
N ALA A 89 -5.62 -2.91 -8.33
CA ALA A 89 -4.66 -2.73 -9.40
C ALA A 89 -5.16 -3.28 -10.74
N PRO A 90 -4.61 -2.85 -11.90
CA PRO A 90 -4.86 -3.47 -13.19
C PRO A 90 -4.38 -4.93 -13.24
N TYR A 91 -5.11 -5.79 -13.96
CA TYR A 91 -4.63 -7.16 -14.23
C TYR A 91 -3.44 -7.18 -15.19
N SER A 92 -3.41 -6.29 -16.16
CA SER A 92 -2.27 -6.07 -17.05
C SER A 92 -1.55 -4.80 -16.64
N GLY A 93 -0.24 -4.86 -16.49
CA GLY A 93 0.55 -3.71 -16.11
C GLY A 93 0.19 -2.47 -16.93
N GLY A 94 0.09 -1.34 -16.26
CA GLY A 94 -0.16 -0.03 -16.85
C GLY A 94 0.88 0.96 -16.36
N VAL A 95 1.01 2.08 -17.07
CA VAL A 95 1.85 3.18 -16.62
C VAL A 95 1.08 3.97 -15.56
N ILE A 96 1.61 3.98 -14.33
CA ILE A 96 1.09 4.87 -13.29
C ILE A 96 1.61 6.27 -13.57
N ARG A 97 0.74 7.16 -13.98
CA ARG A 97 1.06 8.56 -14.19
C ARG A 97 1.08 9.27 -12.83
N VAL A 98 2.24 9.83 -12.48
CA VAL A 98 2.47 10.49 -11.18
C VAL A 98 1.52 11.66 -10.95
N ASP A 99 1.30 12.49 -11.98
CA ASP A 99 0.39 13.64 -11.95
C ASP A 99 -1.07 13.24 -11.69
N ALA A 100 -1.53 12.18 -12.36
CA ALA A 100 -2.88 11.65 -12.19
C ALA A 100 -3.05 11.00 -10.82
N LEU A 101 -2.05 10.23 -10.33
CA LEU A 101 -2.06 9.66 -8.99
C LEU A 101 -2.11 10.76 -7.92
N ALA A 102 -1.31 11.83 -8.08
CA ALA A 102 -1.30 12.96 -7.15
C ALA A 102 -2.67 13.66 -7.08
N ALA A 103 -3.30 13.89 -8.24
CA ALA A 103 -4.65 14.47 -8.30
C ALA A 103 -5.69 13.57 -7.64
N PHE A 104 -5.63 12.25 -7.90
CA PHE A 104 -6.52 11.27 -7.27
C PHE A 104 -6.34 11.22 -5.75
N VAL A 105 -5.11 11.12 -5.25
CA VAL A 105 -4.80 11.09 -3.81
C VAL A 105 -5.26 12.37 -3.13
N LYS A 106 -5.02 13.54 -3.74
CA LYS A 106 -5.50 14.83 -3.21
C LYS A 106 -7.02 14.87 -3.08
N SER A 107 -7.75 14.32 -4.04
CA SER A 107 -9.22 14.21 -3.97
C SER A 107 -9.64 13.19 -2.89
N ALA A 108 -8.95 12.07 -2.79
CA ALA A 108 -9.22 11.05 -1.78
C ALA A 108 -9.03 11.57 -0.34
N GLN A 109 -8.03 12.42 -0.11
CA GLN A 109 -7.77 13.06 1.20
C GLN A 109 -8.92 13.97 1.70
N GLN A 110 -9.84 14.39 0.82
CA GLN A 110 -11.03 15.16 1.22
C GLN A 110 -12.15 14.26 1.77
N VAL A 111 -12.06 12.96 1.52
CA VAL A 111 -13.14 11.99 1.81
C VAL A 111 -12.71 10.95 2.84
N PHE A 112 -11.43 10.59 2.85
CA PHE A 112 -10.86 9.55 3.70
C PHE A 112 -9.92 10.14 4.75
N ASP A 113 -9.86 9.52 5.91
CA ASP A 113 -8.94 9.90 6.99
C ASP A 113 -7.52 9.39 6.75
N ASP A 114 -7.39 8.22 6.08
CA ASP A 114 -6.15 7.59 5.71
C ASP A 114 -6.23 7.02 4.29
N VAL A 115 -5.18 7.22 3.52
CA VAL A 115 -5.01 6.62 2.19
C VAL A 115 -3.77 5.74 2.23
N PHE A 116 -3.95 4.44 2.03
CA PHE A 116 -2.86 3.46 1.91
C PHE A 116 -2.54 3.24 0.43
N LEU A 117 -1.26 3.21 0.10
CA LEU A 117 -0.74 2.89 -1.23
C LEU A 117 0.08 1.60 -1.12
N ASP A 118 -0.50 0.45 -1.51
CA ASP A 118 0.21 -0.83 -1.54
C ASP A 118 1.01 -0.95 -2.84
N THR A 119 2.34 -0.85 -2.74
CA THR A 119 3.23 -0.81 -3.91
C THR A 119 3.73 -2.20 -4.30
N ALA A 120 4.28 -2.36 -5.49
CA ALA A 120 5.09 -3.52 -5.84
C ALA A 120 6.37 -3.58 -4.99
N ALA A 121 6.98 -4.75 -4.92
CA ALA A 121 8.29 -4.91 -4.29
C ALA A 121 9.39 -4.21 -5.11
N GLY A 122 10.39 -3.68 -4.43
CA GLY A 122 11.49 -2.93 -5.04
C GLY A 122 11.14 -1.47 -5.31
N MET A 123 11.99 -0.77 -6.08
CA MET A 123 11.93 0.68 -6.27
C MET A 123 11.56 1.08 -7.72
N GLY A 124 10.64 0.33 -8.33
CA GLY A 124 10.12 0.62 -9.67
C GLY A 124 9.16 1.80 -9.71
N VAL A 125 8.55 2.03 -10.90
CA VAL A 125 7.64 3.16 -11.15
C VAL A 125 6.49 3.25 -10.11
N PRO A 126 5.80 2.15 -9.72
CA PRO A 126 4.76 2.22 -8.70
C PRO A 126 5.27 2.72 -7.35
N PHE A 127 6.49 2.31 -6.95
CA PHE A 127 7.15 2.78 -5.74
C PHE A 127 7.42 4.29 -5.82
N LEU A 128 8.07 4.76 -6.89
CA LEU A 128 8.41 6.18 -7.07
C LEU A 128 7.17 7.06 -7.12
N SER A 129 6.12 6.59 -7.80
CA SER A 129 4.84 7.31 -7.88
C SER A 129 4.16 7.41 -6.51
N ALA A 130 4.12 6.33 -5.74
CA ALA A 130 3.57 6.34 -4.38
C ALA A 130 4.40 7.24 -3.44
N MET A 131 5.74 7.16 -3.52
CA MET A 131 6.65 7.95 -2.71
C MET A 131 6.40 9.45 -2.89
N SER A 132 6.18 9.91 -4.13
CA SER A 132 5.99 11.34 -4.44
C SER A 132 4.74 11.98 -3.82
N VAL A 133 3.77 11.18 -3.37
CA VAL A 133 2.51 11.65 -2.78
C VAL A 133 2.34 11.26 -1.31
N SER A 134 3.28 10.50 -0.78
CA SER A 134 3.16 9.95 0.57
C SER A 134 3.66 10.89 1.65
N THR A 135 2.99 10.87 2.80
CA THR A 135 3.38 11.60 4.01
C THR A 135 4.00 10.68 5.06
N MET A 136 3.86 9.36 4.89
CA MET A 136 4.36 8.35 5.82
C MET A 136 4.76 7.08 5.06
N GLY A 137 5.84 6.43 5.50
CA GLY A 137 6.29 5.11 5.04
C GLY A 137 5.98 4.01 6.05
N LEU A 138 5.38 2.90 5.60
CA LEU A 138 5.27 1.64 6.34
C LEU A 138 6.11 0.59 5.63
N ILE A 139 7.28 0.29 6.18
CA ILE A 139 8.28 -0.60 5.56
C ILE A 139 8.11 -2.00 6.13
N VAL A 140 7.83 -2.97 5.26
CA VAL A 140 7.59 -4.36 5.66
C VAL A 140 8.80 -5.22 5.29
N VAL A 141 9.42 -5.81 6.30
CA VAL A 141 10.57 -6.72 6.15
C VAL A 141 10.28 -8.08 6.80
N THR A 142 11.06 -9.07 6.46
CA THR A 142 11.13 -10.35 7.17
C THR A 142 12.44 -10.41 7.97
N PRO A 143 12.56 -11.23 9.03
CA PRO A 143 13.75 -11.31 9.87
C PRO A 143 14.87 -12.12 9.18
N ASP A 144 15.26 -11.67 7.99
CA ASP A 144 16.42 -12.19 7.27
C ASP A 144 17.31 -11.03 6.81
N PRO A 145 18.67 -11.23 6.77
CA PRO A 145 19.60 -10.16 6.51
C PRO A 145 19.38 -9.43 5.18
N VAL A 146 18.90 -10.12 4.15
CA VAL A 146 18.65 -9.54 2.82
C VAL A 146 17.43 -8.61 2.88
N ALA A 147 16.32 -9.05 3.48
CA ALA A 147 15.12 -8.24 3.61
C ALA A 147 15.36 -7.00 4.50
N ILE A 148 16.18 -7.14 5.56
CA ILE A 148 16.55 -6.00 6.44
C ILE A 148 17.41 -5.01 5.68
N ARG A 149 18.45 -5.45 4.96
CA ARG A 149 19.29 -4.59 4.11
C ARG A 149 18.44 -3.85 3.06
N ASP A 150 17.59 -4.58 2.36
CA ASP A 150 16.74 -4.00 1.30
C ASP A 150 15.70 -3.04 1.89
N GLY A 151 15.18 -3.32 3.10
CA GLY A 151 14.32 -2.42 3.85
C GLY A 151 15.02 -1.12 4.22
N ARG A 152 16.32 -1.17 4.59
CA ARG A 152 17.12 0.01 4.86
C ARG A 152 17.26 0.89 3.60
N ILE A 153 17.55 0.28 2.44
CA ILE A 153 17.63 1.02 1.17
C ILE A 153 16.31 1.75 0.88
N VAL A 154 15.17 1.11 1.15
CA VAL A 154 13.84 1.75 1.02
C VAL A 154 13.69 2.92 1.99
N CYS A 155 14.12 2.78 3.26
CA CYS A 155 14.08 3.87 4.23
C CYS A 155 14.93 5.06 3.78
N ASP A 156 16.16 4.80 3.33
CA ASP A 156 17.09 5.84 2.87
C ASP A 156 16.48 6.63 1.69
N ALA A 157 15.88 5.93 0.71
CA ALA A 157 15.21 6.55 -0.42
C ALA A 157 14.00 7.42 0.00
N LEU A 158 13.20 6.97 0.97
CA LEU A 158 12.08 7.74 1.52
C LEU A 158 12.57 9.00 2.23
N CYS A 159 13.62 8.90 3.07
CA CYS A 159 14.25 10.04 3.71
C CYS A 159 14.77 11.07 2.71
N GLU A 160 15.50 10.63 1.68
CA GLU A 160 16.02 11.51 0.64
C GLU A 160 14.90 12.25 -0.11
N HIS A 161 13.71 11.66 -0.18
CA HIS A 161 12.53 12.27 -0.80
C HIS A 161 11.69 13.12 0.17
N GLY A 162 12.09 13.23 1.43
CA GLY A 162 11.41 14.05 2.44
C GLY A 162 10.22 13.35 3.12
N VAL A 163 10.14 12.02 3.07
CA VAL A 163 9.18 11.23 3.84
C VAL A 163 9.85 10.82 5.16
N ASP A 164 9.78 11.69 6.17
CA ASP A 164 10.50 11.51 7.43
C ASP A 164 9.75 10.63 8.45
N GLU A 165 8.42 10.52 8.33
CA GLU A 165 7.66 9.65 9.20
C GLU A 165 7.64 8.23 8.65
N MET A 166 8.33 7.31 9.33
CA MET A 166 8.41 5.90 8.93
C MET A 166 8.12 4.97 10.09
N ARG A 167 7.56 3.81 9.78
CA ARG A 167 7.37 2.68 10.71
C ARG A 167 7.88 1.40 10.05
N LEU A 168 8.61 0.61 10.81
CA LEU A 168 9.10 -0.70 10.40
C LEU A 168 8.16 -1.77 10.93
N VAL A 169 7.79 -2.70 10.05
CA VAL A 169 7.04 -3.92 10.40
C VAL A 169 7.93 -5.12 10.09
N ILE A 170 8.36 -5.83 11.14
CA ILE A 170 9.04 -7.11 10.99
C ILE A 170 7.96 -8.19 10.98
N ASN A 171 7.72 -8.74 9.80
CA ASN A 171 6.68 -9.74 9.57
C ASN A 171 7.29 -11.15 9.49
N LYS A 172 6.47 -12.19 9.70
CA LYS A 172 6.88 -13.60 9.63
C LYS A 172 8.00 -13.95 10.64
N VAL A 173 7.95 -13.31 11.80
CA VAL A 173 8.87 -13.66 12.90
C VAL A 173 8.57 -15.08 13.35
N PRO A 174 9.55 -16.02 13.34
CA PRO A 174 9.34 -17.37 13.84
C PRO A 174 9.06 -17.36 15.35
N ALA A 175 8.48 -18.45 15.84
CA ALA A 175 8.15 -18.57 17.26
C ALA A 175 9.39 -18.56 18.18
N ARG A 176 10.56 -18.91 17.62
CA ARG A 176 11.86 -18.82 18.28
C ARG A 176 12.72 -17.80 17.53
N ILE A 177 13.21 -16.79 18.21
CA ILE A 177 14.05 -15.74 17.64
C ILE A 177 15.36 -16.32 17.10
N GLU A 178 15.91 -17.36 17.74
CA GLU A 178 17.10 -18.12 17.33
C GLU A 178 17.01 -18.67 15.90
N ASP A 179 15.78 -18.91 15.38
CA ASP A 179 15.55 -19.39 14.03
C ASP A 179 15.66 -18.27 12.97
N CYS A 180 15.83 -16.99 13.37
CA CYS A 180 15.93 -15.86 12.45
C CYS A 180 17.31 -15.66 11.83
N GLY A 181 18.36 -16.29 12.39
CA GLY A 181 19.74 -16.07 11.94
C GLY A 181 20.22 -14.62 12.06
N VAL A 182 19.61 -13.87 12.97
CA VAL A 182 19.99 -12.51 13.32
C VAL A 182 20.57 -12.59 14.73
N ASP A 183 21.87 -12.33 14.85
CA ASP A 183 22.51 -12.15 16.16
C ASP A 183 21.98 -10.85 16.77
N ASP A 184 21.82 -10.84 18.09
CA ASP A 184 21.33 -9.71 18.89
C ASP A 184 22.16 -8.43 18.72
#